data_4c5dd701cbe36ff8a68455dfc5cccb06
#
_entry.id   4c5dd701cbe36ff8a68455dfc5cccb06
#
_cell.length_a   1.000
_cell.length_b   1.000
_cell.length_c   1.000
_cell.angle_alpha   90.00
_cell.angle_beta   90.00
_cell.angle_gamma   90.00
#
_symmetry.space_group_name_H-M   'P 1'
#
loop_
_entity.id
_entity.type
_entity.pdbx_description
1 polymer ?
#
loop_
_entity_poly.entity_id
_entity_poly.type
_entity_poly.pdbx_seq_one_letter_code
_entity_poly.pdbx_strand_id
1 'polypeptide(L)'
;MKKEIRKKLVNDLCHTDSYKRAYEDIELLKRDPLRAVRVQLELLKPDLYLLARNINETIVCFGSARVRPEKEAKARVAQAKKDLAKNPRSKTLQQQVEAMEGLLSLSKYYDIGREIGKLIVTKSKNRFAVVTGGGPGLMEAANRGAYENGGLSIGMNITLPHEQKPNPYITKNLAFLFHYFSIRKMHLVMRSKAVVVLPGGFGTFDEMFELLTLVQTGKKERIPIILVGKKFWNSVINVKELARYGVIHPNDCNVFQVVDTAQEAWDIIAKCYKIK
;
A
#
# COMPACT_ATOMS: atom_id res chain seq x y z
N MET A 1 -34.01 -5.17 -53.24
CA MET A 1 -32.58 -5.29 -52.81
C MET A 1 -32.18 -6.76 -52.97
N LYS A 2 -31.10 -7.07 -53.74
CA LYS A 2 -30.63 -8.46 -53.95
C LYS A 2 -30.21 -9.07 -52.59
N LYS A 3 -30.52 -10.33 -52.34
CA LYS A 3 -30.31 -11.07 -51.10
C LYS A 3 -28.85 -10.96 -50.57
N GLU A 4 -27.86 -10.96 -51.45
CA GLU A 4 -26.45 -10.80 -51.15
C GLU A 4 -26.09 -9.40 -50.64
N ILE A 5 -26.65 -8.34 -51.25
CA ILE A 5 -26.43 -6.94 -50.82
C ILE A 5 -26.98 -6.75 -49.40
N ARG A 6 -28.18 -7.30 -49.14
CA ARG A 6 -28.76 -7.26 -47.76
C ARG A 6 -27.88 -7.97 -46.74
N LYS A 7 -27.37 -9.15 -47.08
CA LYS A 7 -26.49 -9.93 -46.20
C LYS A 7 -25.22 -9.16 -45.91
N LYS A 8 -24.61 -8.52 -46.92
CA LYS A 8 -23.41 -7.69 -46.72
C LYS A 8 -23.68 -6.50 -45.80
N LEU A 9 -24.75 -5.74 -46.03
CA LEU A 9 -25.13 -4.58 -45.22
C LEU A 9 -25.39 -4.97 -43.74
N VAL A 10 -26.07 -6.08 -43.48
CA VAL A 10 -26.29 -6.58 -42.12
C VAL A 10 -24.97 -6.96 -41.46
N ASN A 11 -24.08 -7.65 -42.18
CA ASN A 11 -22.77 -8.00 -41.69
C ASN A 11 -21.94 -6.76 -41.36
N ASP A 12 -21.95 -5.74 -42.21
CA ASP A 12 -21.24 -4.50 -41.98
C ASP A 12 -21.75 -3.77 -40.71
N LEU A 13 -23.08 -3.74 -40.51
CA LEU A 13 -23.69 -3.18 -39.28
C LEU A 13 -23.25 -3.94 -38.01
N CYS A 14 -23.21 -5.27 -38.06
CA CYS A 14 -22.79 -6.11 -36.92
C CYS A 14 -21.34 -5.89 -36.50
N HIS A 15 -20.52 -5.33 -37.37
CA HIS A 15 -19.09 -5.03 -37.07
C HIS A 15 -18.83 -3.56 -36.72
N THR A 16 -19.88 -2.75 -36.56
CA THR A 16 -19.73 -1.37 -36.11
C THR A 16 -19.52 -1.29 -34.60
N ASP A 17 -18.84 -0.24 -34.13
CA ASP A 17 -18.63 -0.01 -32.69
C ASP A 17 -19.97 0.17 -31.94
N SER A 18 -20.96 0.77 -32.57
CA SER A 18 -22.29 0.96 -31.98
C SER A 18 -23.07 -0.34 -31.75
N TYR A 19 -22.68 -1.44 -32.39
CA TYR A 19 -23.33 -2.76 -32.23
C TYR A 19 -22.66 -3.64 -31.17
N LYS A 20 -21.55 -3.19 -30.59
CA LYS A 20 -20.93 -3.86 -29.44
C LYS A 20 -21.79 -3.71 -28.19
N ARG A 21 -21.81 -4.74 -27.34
CA ARG A 21 -22.43 -4.61 -26.01
C ARG A 21 -21.63 -3.61 -25.19
N ALA A 22 -22.29 -2.70 -24.49
CA ALA A 22 -21.65 -1.60 -23.78
C ALA A 22 -20.59 -2.05 -22.76
N TYR A 23 -20.79 -3.18 -22.07
CA TYR A 23 -19.84 -3.72 -21.10
C TYR A 23 -18.62 -4.43 -21.74
N GLU A 24 -18.67 -4.72 -23.03
CA GLU A 24 -17.56 -5.29 -23.82
C GLU A 24 -16.80 -4.21 -24.61
N ASP A 25 -17.37 -2.99 -24.69
CA ASP A 25 -16.75 -1.87 -25.39
C ASP A 25 -15.77 -1.12 -24.45
N ILE A 26 -14.51 -1.57 -24.48
CA ILE A 26 -13.44 -0.98 -23.66
C ILE A 26 -13.16 0.47 -24.05
N GLU A 27 -13.26 0.82 -25.34
CA GLU A 27 -13.03 2.19 -25.81
C GLU A 27 -14.15 3.15 -25.34
N LEU A 28 -15.39 2.68 -25.34
CA LEU A 28 -16.49 3.40 -24.71
C LEU A 28 -16.23 3.62 -23.22
N LEU A 29 -15.84 2.57 -22.48
CA LEU A 29 -15.58 2.63 -21.03
C LEU A 29 -14.43 3.60 -20.67
N LYS A 30 -13.48 3.86 -21.58
CA LYS A 30 -12.38 4.82 -21.38
C LYS A 30 -12.80 6.28 -21.51
N ARG A 31 -13.93 6.59 -22.15
CA ARG A 31 -14.38 7.98 -22.39
C ARG A 31 -14.66 8.72 -21.09
N ASP A 32 -14.39 10.03 -21.07
CA ASP A 32 -14.55 10.88 -19.89
C ASP A 32 -15.96 10.85 -19.27
N PRO A 33 -17.07 10.89 -20.04
CA PRO A 33 -18.41 10.81 -19.46
C PRO A 33 -18.69 9.54 -18.66
N LEU A 34 -17.92 8.45 -18.89
CA LEU A 34 -18.06 7.19 -18.17
C LEU A 34 -17.12 7.05 -16.96
N ARG A 35 -16.56 8.16 -16.47
CA ARG A 35 -15.71 8.17 -15.25
C ARG A 35 -16.44 7.56 -14.06
N ALA A 36 -17.71 7.90 -13.85
CA ALA A 36 -18.48 7.36 -12.73
C ALA A 36 -18.61 5.83 -12.78
N VAL A 37 -18.78 5.25 -13.96
CA VAL A 37 -18.83 3.79 -14.16
C VAL A 37 -17.47 3.17 -13.81
N ARG A 38 -16.36 3.77 -14.24
CA ARG A 38 -15.01 3.29 -13.89
C ARG A 38 -14.75 3.32 -12.39
N VAL A 39 -15.17 4.39 -11.70
CA VAL A 39 -15.09 4.49 -10.24
C VAL A 39 -15.87 3.37 -9.55
N GLN A 40 -17.09 3.06 -10.02
CA GLN A 40 -17.87 1.95 -9.50
C GLN A 40 -17.18 0.60 -9.73
N LEU A 41 -16.60 0.37 -10.91
CA LEU A 41 -15.85 -0.86 -11.19
C LEU A 41 -14.62 -1.01 -10.29
N GLU A 42 -13.88 0.07 -10.01
CA GLU A 42 -12.75 0.04 -9.10
C GLU A 42 -13.16 -0.19 -7.63
N LEU A 43 -14.34 0.28 -7.24
CA LEU A 43 -14.90 -0.01 -5.91
C LEU A 43 -15.36 -1.47 -5.79
N LEU A 44 -16.03 -2.01 -6.80
CA LEU A 44 -16.65 -3.32 -6.73
C LEU A 44 -15.66 -4.47 -6.96
N LYS A 45 -14.71 -4.31 -7.88
CA LYS A 45 -13.82 -5.39 -8.28
C LYS A 45 -13.03 -6.00 -7.10
N PRO A 46 -12.30 -5.23 -6.28
CA PRO A 46 -11.61 -5.81 -5.12
C PRO A 46 -12.57 -6.44 -4.12
N ASP A 47 -13.74 -5.83 -3.88
CA ASP A 47 -14.75 -6.35 -2.96
C ASP A 47 -15.23 -7.74 -3.35
N LEU A 48 -15.55 -7.95 -4.63
CA LEU A 48 -15.98 -9.26 -5.15
C LEU A 48 -14.90 -10.33 -4.95
N TYR A 49 -13.63 -10.00 -5.23
CA TYR A 49 -12.51 -10.94 -5.05
C TYR A 49 -12.23 -11.26 -3.58
N LEU A 50 -12.32 -10.27 -2.70
CA LEU A 50 -12.10 -10.45 -1.27
C LEU A 50 -13.24 -11.24 -0.62
N LEU A 51 -14.50 -10.92 -0.96
CA LEU A 51 -15.69 -11.65 -0.48
C LEU A 51 -15.67 -13.11 -0.94
N ALA A 52 -15.33 -13.39 -2.19
CA ALA A 52 -15.24 -14.76 -2.72
C ALA A 52 -14.20 -15.62 -1.98
N ARG A 53 -13.29 -15.01 -1.22
CA ARG A 53 -12.28 -15.69 -0.38
C ARG A 53 -12.53 -15.54 1.10
N ASN A 54 -13.68 -15.02 1.52
CA ASN A 54 -14.05 -14.75 2.91
C ASN A 54 -13.03 -13.84 3.63
N ILE A 55 -12.40 -12.88 2.92
CA ILE A 55 -11.45 -11.94 3.49
C ILE A 55 -12.23 -10.73 4.02
N ASN A 56 -12.53 -10.74 5.32
CA ASN A 56 -13.30 -9.69 5.98
C ASN A 56 -12.46 -8.81 6.90
N GLU A 57 -11.32 -9.28 7.35
CA GLU A 57 -10.44 -8.58 8.29
C GLU A 57 -9.01 -8.54 7.76
N THR A 58 -8.42 -7.34 7.73
CA THR A 58 -7.07 -7.14 7.22
C THR A 58 -6.21 -6.36 8.21
N ILE A 59 -4.90 -6.56 8.15
CA ILE A 59 -3.92 -5.66 8.76
C ILE A 59 -3.14 -5.00 7.64
N VAL A 60 -3.15 -3.67 7.63
CA VAL A 60 -2.48 -2.88 6.60
C VAL A 60 -1.07 -2.55 7.04
N CYS A 61 -0.10 -2.73 6.14
CA CYS A 61 1.28 -2.36 6.37
C CYS A 61 1.71 -1.29 5.35
N PHE A 62 1.99 -0.09 5.82
CA PHE A 62 2.54 1.01 5.04
C PHE A 62 4.05 1.13 5.25
N GLY A 63 4.75 1.67 4.26
CA GLY A 63 6.18 1.93 4.37
C GLY A 63 6.83 2.28 3.03
N SER A 64 8.09 2.70 3.11
CA SER A 64 8.86 3.16 1.95
C SER A 64 9.04 2.09 0.88
N ALA A 65 8.74 2.45 -0.37
CA ALA A 65 9.07 1.65 -1.55
C ALA A 65 10.58 1.62 -1.87
N ARG A 66 11.39 2.45 -1.23
CA ARG A 66 12.82 2.63 -1.56
C ARG A 66 13.76 1.82 -0.67
N VAL A 67 13.36 1.50 0.54
CA VAL A 67 14.16 0.69 1.49
C VAL A 67 14.36 -0.72 0.94
N ARG A 68 15.56 -1.25 1.10
CA ARG A 68 15.96 -2.59 0.62
C ARG A 68 16.57 -3.40 1.75
N PRO A 69 16.65 -4.73 1.60
CA PRO A 69 17.45 -5.57 2.49
C PRO A 69 18.88 -5.05 2.60
N GLU A 70 19.52 -5.23 3.76
CA GLU A 70 20.81 -4.63 4.08
C GLU A 70 21.90 -4.92 3.02
N LYS A 71 21.97 -6.14 2.52
CA LYS A 71 22.94 -6.54 1.48
C LYS A 71 22.77 -5.69 0.20
N GLU A 72 21.55 -5.50 -0.25
CA GLU A 72 21.26 -4.69 -1.44
C GLU A 72 21.50 -3.19 -1.16
N ALA A 73 21.10 -2.71 0.01
CA ALA A 73 21.33 -1.32 0.40
C ALA A 73 22.83 -0.98 0.47
N LYS A 74 23.68 -1.87 1.04
CA LYS A 74 25.14 -1.73 1.03
C LYS A 74 25.72 -1.67 -0.38
N ALA A 75 25.23 -2.52 -1.29
CA ALA A 75 25.67 -2.52 -2.69
C ALA A 75 25.32 -1.20 -3.40
N ARG A 76 24.13 -0.63 -3.13
CA ARG A 76 23.71 0.67 -3.68
C ARG A 76 24.55 1.83 -3.16
N VAL A 77 24.91 1.84 -1.87
CA VAL A 77 25.84 2.83 -1.29
C VAL A 77 27.21 2.72 -1.95
N ALA A 78 27.73 1.51 -2.09
CA ALA A 78 29.04 1.29 -2.73
C ALA A 78 29.05 1.79 -4.18
N GLN A 79 27.96 1.55 -4.94
CA GLN A 79 27.84 2.05 -6.30
C GLN A 79 27.76 3.59 -6.33
N ALA A 80 26.97 4.22 -5.50
CA ALA A 80 26.88 5.69 -5.43
C ALA A 80 28.22 6.34 -5.07
N LYS A 81 28.99 5.75 -4.14
CA LYS A 81 30.36 6.21 -3.81
C LYS A 81 31.34 6.06 -4.99
N LYS A 82 31.26 4.96 -5.77
CA LYS A 82 32.06 4.80 -6.99
C LYS A 82 31.74 5.86 -8.04
N ASP A 83 30.46 6.22 -8.19
CA ASP A 83 30.03 7.23 -9.15
C ASP A 83 30.46 8.64 -8.70
N LEU A 84 30.40 8.93 -7.41
CA LEU A 84 30.93 10.18 -6.84
C LEU A 84 32.45 10.29 -7.01
N ALA A 85 33.20 9.18 -6.87
CA ALA A 85 34.66 9.18 -7.06
C ALA A 85 35.08 9.59 -8.48
N LYS A 86 34.24 9.34 -9.50
CA LYS A 86 34.47 9.77 -10.89
C LYS A 86 34.27 11.29 -11.09
N ASN A 87 33.42 11.91 -10.27
CA ASN A 87 33.14 13.36 -10.29
C ASN A 87 32.93 13.90 -8.87
N PRO A 88 34.03 14.08 -8.07
CA PRO A 88 33.95 14.42 -6.65
C PRO A 88 33.29 15.77 -6.33
N ARG A 89 33.26 16.68 -7.29
CA ARG A 89 32.67 18.02 -7.12
C ARG A 89 31.17 18.08 -7.44
N SER A 90 30.58 16.98 -7.90
CA SER A 90 29.14 16.93 -8.23
C SER A 90 28.28 16.96 -6.97
N LYS A 91 27.59 18.05 -6.71
CA LYS A 91 26.60 18.17 -5.61
C LYS A 91 25.49 17.12 -5.71
N THR A 92 25.03 16.82 -6.93
CA THR A 92 23.99 15.80 -7.16
C THR A 92 24.45 14.40 -6.74
N LEU A 93 25.70 14.01 -7.04
CA LEU A 93 26.24 12.72 -6.64
C LEU A 93 26.50 12.67 -5.12
N GLN A 94 26.92 13.79 -4.49
CA GLN A 94 27.03 13.89 -3.04
C GLN A 94 25.67 13.66 -2.37
N GLN A 95 24.62 14.35 -2.80
CA GLN A 95 23.24 14.13 -2.32
C GLN A 95 22.75 12.69 -2.56
N GLN A 96 23.14 12.09 -3.67
CA GLN A 96 22.78 10.69 -3.94
C GLN A 96 23.45 9.72 -2.94
N VAL A 97 24.72 9.94 -2.60
CA VAL A 97 25.41 9.13 -1.57
C VAL A 97 24.72 9.29 -0.21
N GLU A 98 24.45 10.53 0.21
CA GLU A 98 23.73 10.82 1.46
C GLU A 98 22.36 10.11 1.50
N ALA A 99 21.61 10.17 0.40
CA ALA A 99 20.31 9.49 0.31
C ALA A 99 20.44 7.97 0.41
N MET A 100 21.46 7.37 -0.24
CA MET A 100 21.70 5.93 -0.16
C MET A 100 22.14 5.50 1.24
N GLU A 101 22.97 6.29 1.93
CA GLU A 101 23.36 6.04 3.32
C GLU A 101 22.16 6.17 4.27
N GLY A 102 21.31 7.17 4.04
CA GLY A 102 20.03 7.30 4.76
C GLY A 102 19.16 6.06 4.58
N LEU A 103 18.98 5.57 3.35
CA LEU A 103 18.23 4.35 3.07
C LEU A 103 18.88 3.10 3.70
N LEU A 104 20.21 3.01 3.73
CA LEU A 104 20.92 1.92 4.40
C LEU A 104 20.63 1.92 5.91
N SER A 105 20.57 3.08 6.54
CA SER A 105 20.22 3.17 7.97
C SER A 105 18.81 2.64 8.30
N LEU A 106 17.93 2.61 7.30
CA LEU A 106 16.55 2.11 7.39
C LEU A 106 16.43 0.64 6.98
N SER A 107 17.48 -0.01 6.47
CA SER A 107 17.42 -1.38 5.92
C SER A 107 16.94 -2.42 6.95
N LYS A 108 17.25 -2.24 8.23
CA LYS A 108 16.77 -3.10 9.32
C LYS A 108 15.25 -3.23 9.38
N TYR A 109 14.52 -2.20 8.92
CA TYR A 109 13.06 -2.23 8.89
C TYR A 109 12.49 -3.17 7.81
N TYR A 110 13.33 -3.63 6.87
CA TYR A 110 12.90 -4.68 5.93
C TYR A 110 12.68 -6.01 6.67
N ASP A 111 13.63 -6.42 7.50
CA ASP A 111 13.49 -7.65 8.28
C ASP A 111 12.38 -7.54 9.33
N ILE A 112 12.26 -6.37 9.98
CA ILE A 112 11.14 -6.10 10.90
C ILE A 112 9.80 -6.18 10.17
N GLY A 113 9.67 -5.59 8.98
CA GLY A 113 8.45 -5.65 8.18
C GLY A 113 8.08 -7.09 7.76
N ARG A 114 9.09 -7.88 7.39
CA ARG A 114 8.92 -9.30 7.07
C ARG A 114 8.47 -10.11 8.30
N GLU A 115 9.07 -9.88 9.47
CA GLU A 115 8.65 -10.53 10.70
C GLU A 115 7.23 -10.11 11.13
N ILE A 116 6.85 -8.83 10.95
CA ILE A 116 5.47 -8.37 11.17
C ILE A 116 4.49 -9.16 10.30
N GLY A 117 4.74 -9.27 9.00
CA GLY A 117 3.88 -10.03 8.08
C GLY A 117 3.73 -11.49 8.51
N LYS A 118 4.83 -12.13 8.95
CA LYS A 118 4.83 -13.49 9.51
C LYS A 118 3.99 -13.58 10.80
N LEU A 119 4.24 -12.71 11.78
CA LEU A 119 3.50 -12.72 13.06
C LEU A 119 2.01 -12.53 12.86
N ILE A 120 1.60 -11.62 11.96
CA ILE A 120 0.19 -11.39 11.64
C ILE A 120 -0.49 -12.69 11.23
N VAL A 121 0.07 -13.44 10.30
CA VAL A 121 -0.58 -14.65 9.78
C VAL A 121 -0.46 -15.84 10.72
N THR A 122 0.72 -16.06 11.30
CA THR A 122 0.97 -17.24 12.14
C THR A 122 0.27 -17.14 13.50
N LYS A 123 0.41 -16.01 14.17
CA LYS A 123 -0.17 -15.80 15.50
C LYS A 123 -1.68 -15.57 15.48
N SER A 124 -2.23 -15.01 14.41
CA SER A 124 -3.68 -14.89 14.25
C SER A 124 -4.35 -16.16 13.70
N LYS A 125 -3.58 -17.20 13.38
CA LYS A 125 -4.06 -18.43 12.71
C LYS A 125 -4.81 -18.09 11.41
N ASN A 126 -4.25 -17.18 10.61
CA ASN A 126 -4.81 -16.67 9.35
C ASN A 126 -6.16 -15.92 9.48
N ARG A 127 -6.51 -15.44 10.68
CA ARG A 127 -7.68 -14.55 10.84
C ARG A 127 -7.54 -13.29 10.03
N PHE A 128 -6.34 -12.70 10.01
CA PHE A 128 -6.06 -11.47 9.29
C PHE A 128 -5.26 -11.73 8.02
N ALA A 129 -5.68 -11.11 6.90
CA ALA A 129 -4.85 -11.00 5.72
C ALA A 129 -3.95 -9.76 5.80
N VAL A 130 -2.72 -9.86 5.29
CA VAL A 130 -1.81 -8.70 5.17
C VAL A 130 -2.12 -7.93 3.89
N VAL A 131 -2.31 -6.63 4.02
CA VAL A 131 -2.55 -5.71 2.90
C VAL A 131 -1.47 -4.64 2.84
N THR A 132 -0.97 -4.36 1.66
CA THR A 132 -0.03 -3.26 1.41
C THR A 132 -0.40 -2.52 0.13
N GLY A 133 0.32 -1.44 -0.19
CA GLY A 133 0.26 -0.79 -1.50
C GLY A 133 0.81 -1.65 -2.65
N GLY A 134 1.25 -2.89 -2.40
CA GLY A 134 1.68 -3.85 -3.42
C GLY A 134 3.03 -3.56 -4.07
N GLY A 135 3.70 -2.47 -3.73
CA GLY A 135 4.99 -2.08 -4.27
C GLY A 135 6.19 -2.78 -3.61
N PRO A 136 7.42 -2.41 -4.02
CA PRO A 136 8.65 -2.94 -3.45
C PRO A 136 8.96 -2.37 -2.05
N GLY A 137 10.09 -2.75 -1.50
CA GLY A 137 10.61 -2.20 -0.24
C GLY A 137 9.91 -2.73 0.99
N LEU A 138 9.50 -1.85 1.90
CA LEU A 138 8.88 -2.27 3.16
C LEU A 138 7.48 -2.86 2.96
N MET A 139 6.78 -2.49 1.88
CA MET A 139 5.53 -3.13 1.49
C MET A 139 5.77 -4.58 1.07
N GLU A 140 6.78 -4.80 0.22
CA GLU A 140 7.24 -6.15 -0.16
C GLU A 140 7.65 -6.98 1.06
N ALA A 141 8.36 -6.39 2.01
CA ALA A 141 8.78 -7.07 3.22
C ALA A 141 7.59 -7.66 4.00
N ALA A 142 6.54 -6.87 4.23
CA ALA A 142 5.34 -7.33 4.91
C ALA A 142 4.58 -8.40 4.11
N ASN A 143 4.39 -8.19 2.79
CA ASN A 143 3.79 -9.20 1.91
C ASN A 143 4.59 -10.51 1.92
N ARG A 144 5.92 -10.43 1.87
CA ARG A 144 6.83 -11.56 1.91
C ARG A 144 6.68 -12.37 3.19
N GLY A 145 6.66 -11.69 4.34
CA GLY A 145 6.48 -12.34 5.63
C GLY A 145 5.17 -13.12 5.72
N ALA A 146 4.08 -12.57 5.20
CA ALA A 146 2.80 -13.26 5.12
C ALA A 146 2.82 -14.44 4.15
N TYR A 147 3.29 -14.22 2.93
CA TYR A 147 3.29 -15.22 1.85
C TYR A 147 4.16 -16.44 2.18
N GLU A 148 5.38 -16.23 2.67
CA GLU A 148 6.31 -17.31 3.04
C GLU A 148 5.81 -18.18 4.20
N ASN A 149 4.84 -17.68 4.99
CA ASN A 149 4.23 -18.41 6.10
C ASN A 149 2.78 -18.86 5.80
N GLY A 150 2.43 -18.98 4.53
CA GLY A 150 1.14 -19.55 4.09
C GLY A 150 -0.09 -18.67 4.32
N GLY A 151 0.11 -17.39 4.65
CA GLY A 151 -0.98 -16.43 4.84
C GLY A 151 -1.40 -15.73 3.54
N LEU A 152 -2.58 -15.12 3.58
CA LEU A 152 -3.08 -14.30 2.48
C LEU A 152 -2.37 -12.94 2.47
N SER A 153 -1.82 -12.59 1.30
CA SER A 153 -1.04 -11.38 1.04
C SER A 153 -1.68 -10.61 -0.10
N ILE A 154 -2.06 -9.36 0.13
CA ILE A 154 -2.85 -8.52 -0.78
C ILE A 154 -2.04 -7.30 -1.17
N GLY A 155 -2.08 -6.93 -2.46
CA GLY A 155 -1.48 -5.71 -3.00
C GLY A 155 -2.50 -4.78 -3.62
N MET A 156 -2.57 -3.55 -3.12
CA MET A 156 -3.42 -2.46 -3.65
C MET A 156 -2.53 -1.48 -4.42
N ASN A 157 -2.16 -1.86 -5.66
CA ASN A 157 -1.28 -1.05 -6.51
C ASN A 157 -2.03 0.15 -7.11
N ILE A 158 -1.27 1.17 -7.50
CA ILE A 158 -1.79 2.37 -8.18
C ILE A 158 -1.03 2.58 -9.49
N THR A 159 -1.73 3.03 -10.52
CA THR A 159 -1.08 3.44 -11.77
C THR A 159 -0.27 4.71 -11.55
N LEU A 160 1.03 4.66 -11.82
CA LEU A 160 1.95 5.79 -11.72
C LEU A 160 2.58 6.05 -13.10
N PRO A 161 3.07 7.29 -13.37
CA PRO A 161 3.76 7.62 -14.62
C PRO A 161 4.97 6.73 -14.91
N HIS A 162 5.67 6.29 -13.87
CA HIS A 162 6.70 5.26 -13.95
C HIS A 162 6.10 3.93 -13.52
N GLU A 163 6.05 2.96 -14.44
CA GLU A 163 5.43 1.66 -14.22
C GLU A 163 6.02 0.97 -12.99
N GLN A 164 5.19 0.73 -11.99
CA GLN A 164 5.54 -0.02 -10.79
C GLN A 164 4.83 -1.37 -10.83
N LYS A 165 5.60 -2.44 -11.04
CA LYS A 165 5.06 -3.80 -11.00
C LYS A 165 4.74 -4.21 -9.56
N PRO A 166 3.73 -5.07 -9.34
CA PRO A 166 3.47 -5.63 -8.03
C PRO A 166 4.67 -6.46 -7.55
N ASN A 167 4.90 -6.47 -6.24
CA ASN A 167 5.92 -7.35 -5.67
C ASN A 167 5.51 -8.83 -5.81
N PRO A 168 6.47 -9.78 -5.85
CA PRO A 168 6.18 -11.18 -6.15
C PRO A 168 5.50 -11.96 -5.01
N TYR A 169 5.38 -11.38 -3.83
CA TYR A 169 4.84 -12.03 -2.64
C TYR A 169 3.36 -11.75 -2.39
N ILE A 170 2.62 -11.40 -3.45
CA ILE A 170 1.18 -11.21 -3.39
C ILE A 170 0.48 -12.51 -3.80
N THR A 171 -0.52 -12.92 -3.06
CA THR A 171 -1.31 -14.11 -3.37
C THR A 171 -2.00 -13.96 -4.73
N LYS A 172 -1.96 -15.01 -5.57
CA LYS A 172 -2.58 -15.01 -6.90
C LYS A 172 -4.04 -14.54 -6.83
N ASN A 173 -4.41 -13.62 -7.72
CA ASN A 173 -5.71 -12.95 -7.81
C ASN A 173 -6.03 -12.00 -6.64
N LEU A 174 -5.03 -11.59 -5.84
CA LEU A 174 -5.16 -10.56 -4.81
C LEU A 174 -4.25 -9.34 -5.06
N ALA A 175 -3.73 -9.19 -6.27
CA ALA A 175 -3.10 -7.96 -6.75
C ALA A 175 -4.13 -7.13 -7.52
N PHE A 176 -4.42 -5.94 -7.01
CA PHE A 176 -5.37 -5.00 -7.62
C PHE A 176 -4.63 -3.76 -8.10
N LEU A 177 -4.97 -3.27 -9.29
CA LEU A 177 -4.42 -2.05 -9.86
C LEU A 177 -5.52 -0.99 -9.93
N PHE A 178 -5.30 0.13 -9.26
CA PHE A 178 -6.21 1.26 -9.20
C PHE A 178 -5.73 2.41 -10.11
N HIS A 179 -6.66 3.14 -10.65
CA HIS A 179 -6.43 4.42 -11.31
C HIS A 179 -6.64 5.59 -10.34
N TYR A 180 -7.65 5.48 -9.44
CA TYR A 180 -8.03 6.55 -8.53
C TYR A 180 -7.47 6.33 -7.13
N PHE A 181 -6.64 7.27 -6.65
CA PHE A 181 -6.06 7.23 -5.30
C PHE A 181 -7.11 7.11 -4.20
N SER A 182 -8.21 7.88 -4.30
CA SER A 182 -9.28 7.87 -3.31
C SER A 182 -9.91 6.49 -3.15
N ILE A 183 -10.19 5.80 -4.25
CA ILE A 183 -10.79 4.45 -4.21
C ILE A 183 -9.83 3.44 -3.61
N ARG A 184 -8.54 3.49 -4.00
CA ARG A 184 -7.51 2.64 -3.39
C ARG A 184 -7.43 2.83 -1.88
N LYS A 185 -7.40 4.08 -1.41
CA LYS A 185 -7.36 4.41 0.02
C LYS A 185 -8.59 3.90 0.77
N MET A 186 -9.78 4.02 0.18
CA MET A 186 -10.99 3.41 0.76
C MET A 186 -10.80 1.91 1.00
N HIS A 187 -10.30 1.15 0.02
CA HIS A 187 -10.07 -0.29 0.16
C HIS A 187 -9.01 -0.63 1.22
N LEU A 188 -7.96 0.17 1.34
CA LEU A 188 -6.95 0.00 2.39
C LEU A 188 -7.57 0.18 3.79
N VAL A 189 -8.54 1.09 3.95
CA VAL A 189 -9.13 1.42 5.25
C VAL A 189 -10.34 0.56 5.61
N MET A 190 -11.22 0.22 4.65
CA MET A 190 -12.54 -0.37 4.91
C MET A 190 -12.50 -1.63 5.78
N ARG A 191 -11.60 -2.57 5.48
CA ARG A 191 -11.48 -3.86 6.19
C ARG A 191 -10.36 -3.88 7.23
N SER A 192 -9.64 -2.76 7.41
CA SER A 192 -8.50 -2.73 8.31
C SER A 192 -8.94 -2.86 9.77
N LYS A 193 -8.35 -3.81 10.46
CA LYS A 193 -8.46 -4.00 11.91
C LYS A 193 -7.26 -3.42 12.65
N ALA A 194 -6.11 -3.34 12.02
CA ALA A 194 -4.95 -2.61 12.52
C ALA A 194 -4.14 -2.06 11.36
N VAL A 195 -3.33 -1.04 11.64
CA VAL A 195 -2.40 -0.47 10.68
C VAL A 195 -1.02 -0.38 11.29
N VAL A 196 -0.03 -0.92 10.59
CA VAL A 196 1.38 -0.85 10.95
C VAL A 196 2.09 0.04 9.94
N VAL A 197 2.75 1.08 10.44
CA VAL A 197 3.42 2.08 9.61
C VAL A 197 4.92 2.01 9.86
N LEU A 198 5.64 1.50 8.89
CA LEU A 198 7.11 1.47 8.84
C LEU A 198 7.65 2.79 8.29
N PRO A 199 8.94 3.13 8.48
CA PRO A 199 9.53 4.36 7.94
C PRO A 199 9.23 4.57 6.46
N GLY A 200 8.80 5.78 6.10
CA GLY A 200 8.43 6.09 4.72
C GLY A 200 8.39 7.57 4.39
N GLY A 201 8.08 7.88 3.14
CA GLY A 201 7.95 9.25 2.64
C GLY A 201 6.50 9.70 2.52
N PHE A 202 6.25 10.69 1.65
CA PHE A 202 4.95 11.35 1.49
C PHE A 202 3.76 10.40 1.32
N GLY A 203 3.87 9.35 0.49
CA GLY A 203 2.78 8.39 0.32
C GLY A 203 2.44 7.65 1.63
N THR A 204 3.47 7.31 2.44
CA THR A 204 3.25 6.69 3.75
C THR A 204 2.58 7.66 4.73
N PHE A 205 3.00 8.93 4.71
CA PHE A 205 2.40 9.99 5.54
C PHE A 205 0.94 10.27 5.12
N ASP A 206 0.68 10.36 3.83
CA ASP A 206 -0.65 10.60 3.27
C ASP A 206 -1.66 9.54 3.76
N GLU A 207 -1.32 8.27 3.63
CA GLU A 207 -2.18 7.16 4.06
C GLU A 207 -2.32 7.11 5.60
N MET A 208 -1.24 7.41 6.33
CA MET A 208 -1.27 7.46 7.79
C MET A 208 -2.13 8.62 8.31
N PHE A 209 -1.96 9.83 7.79
CA PHE A 209 -2.71 10.99 8.26
C PHE A 209 -4.18 10.93 7.86
N GLU A 210 -4.53 10.35 6.71
CA GLU A 210 -5.93 10.07 6.39
C GLU A 210 -6.57 9.19 7.46
N LEU A 211 -5.89 8.09 7.83
CA LEU A 211 -6.41 7.18 8.86
C LEU A 211 -6.53 7.86 10.23
N LEU A 212 -5.50 8.64 10.64
CA LEU A 212 -5.54 9.43 11.89
C LEU A 212 -6.75 10.36 11.90
N THR A 213 -7.01 11.05 10.78
CA THR A 213 -8.16 11.95 10.62
C THR A 213 -9.48 11.18 10.69
N LEU A 214 -9.61 10.03 10.04
CA LEU A 214 -10.83 9.22 10.07
C LEU A 214 -11.14 8.71 11.49
N VAL A 215 -10.13 8.33 12.25
CA VAL A 215 -10.29 7.90 13.65
C VAL A 215 -10.59 9.09 14.56
N GLN A 216 -9.88 10.22 14.41
CA GLN A 216 -10.10 11.43 15.17
C GLN A 216 -11.52 11.97 15.00
N THR A 217 -12.04 11.96 13.77
CA THR A 217 -13.38 12.47 13.43
C THR A 217 -14.50 11.45 13.68
N GLY A 218 -14.20 10.26 14.17
CA GLY A 218 -15.18 9.21 14.41
C GLY A 218 -15.76 8.56 13.14
N LYS A 219 -15.19 8.82 11.96
CA LYS A 219 -15.60 8.18 10.70
C LYS A 219 -15.16 6.73 10.61
N LYS A 220 -14.15 6.34 11.37
CA LYS A 220 -13.71 4.98 11.57
C LYS A 220 -13.61 4.69 13.06
N GLU A 221 -14.03 3.49 13.45
CA GLU A 221 -13.83 2.99 14.82
C GLU A 221 -12.33 3.01 15.20
N ARG A 222 -12.04 3.11 16.49
CA ARG A 222 -10.67 3.14 16.99
C ARG A 222 -10.02 1.75 16.80
N ILE A 223 -8.99 1.69 15.99
CA ILE A 223 -8.18 0.50 15.73
C ILE A 223 -6.73 0.76 16.14
N PRO A 224 -5.90 -0.28 16.41
CA PRO A 224 -4.48 -0.10 16.60
C PRO A 224 -3.81 0.55 15.39
N ILE A 225 -3.16 1.71 15.61
CA ILE A 225 -2.29 2.38 14.64
C ILE A 225 -0.90 2.38 15.26
N ILE A 226 0.05 1.69 14.63
CA ILE A 226 1.35 1.37 15.22
C ILE A 226 2.45 1.87 14.30
N LEU A 227 3.23 2.83 14.78
CA LEU A 227 4.40 3.35 14.08
C LEU A 227 5.64 2.57 14.53
N VAL A 228 6.34 1.93 13.61
CA VAL A 228 7.52 1.13 13.93
C VAL A 228 8.78 1.92 13.63
N GLY A 229 9.63 2.13 14.67
CA GLY A 229 10.88 2.88 14.58
C GLY A 229 10.84 4.21 15.32
N LYS A 230 10.95 4.18 16.65
CA LYS A 230 10.93 5.38 17.52
C LYS A 230 11.90 6.46 17.03
N LYS A 231 13.13 6.08 16.68
CA LYS A 231 14.15 7.04 16.22
C LYS A 231 13.69 7.81 14.98
N PHE A 232 13.12 7.11 13.99
CA PHE A 232 12.64 7.74 12.77
C PHE A 232 11.41 8.62 13.05
N TRP A 233 10.38 8.06 13.66
CA TRP A 233 9.11 8.75 13.83
C TRP A 233 9.22 9.97 14.74
N ASN A 234 10.00 9.90 15.82
CA ASN A 234 10.24 11.04 16.73
C ASN A 234 11.07 12.16 16.06
N SER A 235 11.83 11.86 15.00
CA SER A 235 12.58 12.88 14.26
C SER A 235 11.75 13.61 13.20
N VAL A 236 10.67 12.99 12.71
CA VAL A 236 9.90 13.53 11.57
C VAL A 236 8.47 13.98 11.93
N ILE A 237 7.96 13.59 13.10
CA ILE A 237 6.62 13.97 13.57
C ILE A 237 6.67 14.42 15.04
N ASN A 238 6.13 15.61 15.30
CA ASN A 238 5.93 16.12 16.65
C ASN A 238 4.46 16.48 16.89
N VAL A 239 3.65 15.46 17.23
CA VAL A 239 2.22 15.68 17.50
C VAL A 239 1.95 16.48 18.76
N LYS A 240 2.89 16.50 19.73
CA LYS A 240 2.76 17.32 20.95
C LYS A 240 2.75 18.80 20.61
N GLU A 241 3.53 19.22 19.61
CA GLU A 241 3.48 20.60 19.13
C GLU A 241 2.15 20.93 18.48
N LEU A 242 1.53 20.00 17.73
CA LEU A 242 0.20 20.22 17.17
C LEU A 242 -0.84 20.44 18.28
N ALA A 243 -0.78 19.67 19.37
CA ALA A 243 -1.64 19.85 20.51
C ALA A 243 -1.35 21.18 21.23
N ARG A 244 -0.05 21.56 21.38
CA ARG A 244 0.34 22.84 21.99
C ARG A 244 -0.17 24.05 21.20
N TYR A 245 -0.22 23.96 19.87
CA TYR A 245 -0.83 25.00 19.02
C TYR A 245 -2.36 24.95 18.98
N GLY A 246 -2.99 23.95 19.63
CA GLY A 246 -4.44 23.82 19.70
C GLY A 246 -5.12 23.36 18.40
N VAL A 247 -4.34 22.87 17.41
CA VAL A 247 -4.87 22.38 16.14
C VAL A 247 -5.34 20.93 16.18
N ILE A 248 -4.99 20.21 17.27
CA ILE A 248 -5.54 18.91 17.64
C ILE A 248 -5.82 18.90 19.15
N HIS A 249 -6.74 18.04 19.59
CA HIS A 249 -7.00 17.86 21.02
C HIS A 249 -5.83 17.08 21.69
N PRO A 250 -5.44 17.36 22.94
CA PRO A 250 -4.37 16.63 23.64
C PRO A 250 -4.55 15.10 23.65
N ASN A 251 -5.79 14.62 23.72
CA ASN A 251 -6.10 13.17 23.65
C ASN A 251 -5.75 12.54 22.30
N ASP A 252 -5.67 13.33 21.22
CA ASP A 252 -5.34 12.85 19.89
C ASP A 252 -3.87 12.41 19.79
N CYS A 253 -3.01 12.90 20.70
CA CYS A 253 -1.64 12.42 20.81
C CYS A 253 -1.54 10.90 21.10
N ASN A 254 -2.62 10.29 21.59
CA ASN A 254 -2.67 8.87 21.95
C ASN A 254 -3.43 8.01 20.90
N VAL A 255 -3.69 8.56 19.70
CA VAL A 255 -4.39 7.82 18.63
C VAL A 255 -3.51 6.71 18.05
N PHE A 256 -2.19 6.84 18.13
CA PHE A 256 -1.22 5.82 17.68
C PHE A 256 -0.22 5.48 18.77
N GLN A 257 0.50 4.39 18.59
CA GLN A 257 1.59 3.95 19.45
C GLN A 257 2.88 3.79 18.65
N VAL A 258 4.03 4.10 19.26
CA VAL A 258 5.35 4.00 18.61
C VAL A 258 6.16 2.90 19.27
N VAL A 259 6.63 1.95 18.47
CA VAL A 259 7.38 0.76 18.90
C VAL A 259 8.66 0.61 18.08
N ASP A 260 9.53 -0.33 18.44
CA ASP A 260 10.77 -0.60 17.69
C ASP A 260 10.81 -1.99 17.07
N THR A 261 10.00 -2.94 17.55
CA THR A 261 10.08 -4.35 17.16
C THR A 261 8.78 -4.86 16.55
N ALA A 262 8.90 -5.94 15.79
CA ALA A 262 7.74 -6.65 15.24
C ALA A 262 6.88 -7.28 16.35
N GLN A 263 7.52 -7.78 17.41
CA GLN A 263 6.81 -8.39 18.52
C GLN A 263 5.97 -7.36 19.30
N GLU A 264 6.53 -6.19 19.63
CA GLU A 264 5.78 -5.10 20.27
C GLU A 264 4.56 -4.69 19.44
N ALA A 265 4.73 -4.60 18.10
CA ALA A 265 3.62 -4.28 17.20
C ALA A 265 2.53 -5.36 17.24
N TRP A 266 2.92 -6.63 17.21
CA TRP A 266 1.99 -7.75 17.31
C TRP A 266 1.26 -7.78 18.67
N ASP A 267 1.96 -7.56 19.78
CA ASP A 267 1.40 -7.61 21.13
C ASP A 267 0.27 -6.57 21.31
N ILE A 268 0.42 -5.40 20.73
CA ILE A 268 -0.64 -4.37 20.70
C ILE A 268 -1.87 -4.88 19.96
N ILE A 269 -1.68 -5.50 18.79
CA ILE A 269 -2.77 -6.07 17.98
C ILE A 269 -3.44 -7.23 18.73
N ALA A 270 -2.64 -8.16 19.23
CA ALA A 270 -3.12 -9.34 19.96
C ALA A 270 -3.94 -8.95 21.21
N LYS A 271 -3.46 -7.95 21.96
CA LYS A 271 -4.18 -7.42 23.12
C LYS A 271 -5.53 -6.81 22.72
N CYS A 272 -5.58 -6.02 21.65
CA CYS A 272 -6.80 -5.38 21.18
C CYS A 272 -7.87 -6.42 20.79
N TYR A 273 -7.47 -7.49 20.11
CA TYR A 273 -8.38 -8.53 19.59
C TYR A 273 -8.43 -9.78 20.46
N LYS A 274 -7.85 -9.76 21.69
CA LYS A 274 -7.83 -10.88 22.65
C LYS A 274 -7.33 -12.18 22.02
N ILE A 275 -6.31 -12.09 21.17
CA ILE A 275 -5.65 -13.25 20.56
C ILE A 275 -4.61 -13.79 21.55
N LYS A 276 -4.71 -15.08 21.83
CA LYS A 276 -3.79 -15.79 22.73
C LYS A 276 -2.59 -16.36 21.99
#